data_1c3a520b44dd36e361bcbc28dfd964ed
#
_entry.id   1c3a520b44dd36e361bcbc28dfd964ed
#
_cell.length_a   1.000
_cell.length_b   1.000
_cell.length_c   1.000
_cell.angle_alpha   90.00
_cell.angle_beta   90.00
_cell.angle_gamma   90.00
#
_symmetry.space_group_name_H-M   'P 1'
#
loop_
_entity.id
_entity.type
_entity.pdbx_description
1 polymer ?
#
loop_
_entity_poly.entity_id
_entity_poly.type
_entity_poly.pdbx_seq_one_letter_code
_entity_poly.pdbx_strand_id
1 'polypeptide(L)'
;MSKNTSLKGARKWILFVLGFVIIALSFQLSKTIIDSNPPPRKKAENSIKEVFTLKVKNGPYQVQIPSKGVLQAYKRIRITARVQGVMKTITPLFKSGQEYRSGQTLTKIEPSEYRANVISQRASLYNLITSVLPDLQLDFPESYTQWNSYLKGFDLEKPVPKLPVMEEKVRLFVSGRGIISSYYSLQNLEKILTFYEIKA
;
A
#
# COMPACT_ATOMS: atom_id res chain seq x y z
N MET A 1 126.87 9.17 8.36
CA MET A 1 125.80 8.49 7.66
C MET A 1 124.64 8.24 8.62
N SER A 2 123.70 8.87 8.46
CA SER A 2 122.31 9.03 8.74
C SER A 2 121.61 8.00 9.63
N LYS A 3 121.05 8.45 10.75
CA LYS A 3 119.93 7.82 11.50
C LYS A 3 118.69 8.73 11.45
N ASN A 4 117.86 8.50 10.51
CA ASN A 4 116.60 9.22 10.44
C ASN A 4 115.40 8.30 10.08
N THR A 5 115.19 7.22 10.86
CA THR A 5 114.06 6.29 10.65
C THR A 5 113.21 6.02 11.86
N SER A 6 113.47 6.65 13.03
CA SER A 6 112.74 6.35 14.27
C SER A 6 111.57 7.28 14.61
N LEU A 7 111.49 8.43 13.96
CA LEU A 7 110.49 9.47 14.31
C LEU A 7 109.09 9.32 13.60
N LYS A 8 109.01 8.52 12.56
CA LYS A 8 107.69 8.35 11.84
C LYS A 8 106.74 7.37 12.54
N GLY A 9 107.27 6.38 13.25
CA GLY A 9 106.45 5.41 14.00
C GLY A 9 105.91 6.03 15.29
N ALA A 10 106.70 6.78 15.99
CA ALA A 10 106.28 7.44 17.22
C ALA A 10 105.17 8.48 17.00
N ARG A 11 105.25 9.20 15.90
CA ARG A 11 104.24 10.21 15.52
C ARG A 11 102.87 9.61 15.20
N LYS A 12 102.80 8.43 14.61
CA LYS A 12 101.57 7.70 14.39
C LYS A 12 100.96 7.17 15.69
N TRP A 13 101.80 6.68 16.58
CA TRP A 13 101.36 6.22 17.89
C TRP A 13 100.81 7.37 18.76
N ILE A 14 101.47 8.51 18.75
CA ILE A 14 101.03 9.70 19.47
C ILE A 14 99.68 10.18 18.94
N LEU A 15 99.49 10.16 17.63
CA LEU A 15 98.15 10.51 17.03
C LEU A 15 97.08 9.52 17.43
N PHE A 16 97.39 8.22 17.51
CA PHE A 16 96.43 7.20 17.96
C PHE A 16 96.05 7.37 19.43
N VAL A 17 97.01 7.63 20.27
CA VAL A 17 96.80 7.88 21.72
C VAL A 17 95.98 9.19 21.89
N LEU A 18 96.38 10.21 21.13
CA LEU A 18 95.61 11.49 21.18
C LEU A 18 94.19 11.35 20.78
N GLY A 19 93.89 10.57 19.72
CA GLY A 19 92.53 10.25 19.25
C GLY A 19 91.73 9.51 20.30
N PHE A 20 92.37 8.53 20.97
CA PHE A 20 91.71 7.78 22.02
C PHE A 20 91.39 8.65 23.29
N VAL A 21 92.29 9.56 23.64
CA VAL A 21 92.08 10.53 24.73
C VAL A 21 90.94 11.48 24.42
N ILE A 22 90.82 11.93 23.19
CA ILE A 22 89.73 12.82 22.77
C ILE A 22 88.37 12.07 22.88
N ILE A 23 88.33 10.79 22.42
CA ILE A 23 87.11 9.97 22.53
C ILE A 23 86.76 9.73 24.02
N ALA A 24 87.73 9.40 24.87
CA ALA A 24 87.51 9.21 26.29
C ALA A 24 86.97 10.51 26.98
N LEU A 25 87.60 11.65 26.62
CA LEU A 25 87.16 12.95 27.15
C LEU A 25 85.73 13.29 26.69
N SER A 26 85.37 13.01 25.42
CA SER A 26 84.03 13.21 24.90
C SER A 26 83.00 12.35 25.65
N PHE A 27 83.33 11.12 25.97
CA PHE A 27 82.49 10.22 26.76
C PHE A 27 82.28 10.70 28.19
N GLN A 28 83.37 11.22 28.83
CA GLN A 28 83.26 11.83 30.13
C GLN A 28 82.43 13.10 30.17
N LEU A 29 82.64 14.00 29.17
CA LEU A 29 81.77 15.21 28.99
C LEU A 29 80.35 14.86 28.76
N SER A 30 80.08 13.86 27.94
CA SER A 30 78.71 13.40 27.68
C SER A 30 78.00 12.93 28.95
N LYS A 31 78.65 12.18 29.78
CA LYS A 31 78.09 11.77 31.07
C LYS A 31 77.81 12.94 32.01
N THR A 32 78.71 13.86 32.13
CA THR A 32 78.48 15.05 32.98
C THR A 32 77.34 15.92 32.50
N ILE A 33 77.17 16.04 31.22
CA ILE A 33 75.99 16.79 30.63
C ILE A 33 74.70 16.08 30.89
N ILE A 34 74.67 14.73 30.75
CA ILE A 34 73.51 13.91 31.02
C ILE A 34 73.09 13.96 32.49
N ASP A 35 74.09 13.86 33.38
CA ASP A 35 73.83 13.87 34.83
C ASP A 35 73.44 15.29 35.32
N SER A 36 73.93 16.36 34.67
CA SER A 36 73.55 17.75 34.99
C SER A 36 72.20 18.17 34.55
N ASN A 37 71.60 17.49 33.56
CA ASN A 37 70.24 17.71 33.06
C ASN A 37 69.38 16.45 33.24
N PRO A 38 68.96 16.11 34.45
CA PRO A 38 68.07 15.01 34.63
C PRO A 38 66.75 15.30 33.85
N PRO A 39 66.19 14.32 33.13
CA PRO A 39 64.96 14.53 32.41
C PRO A 39 63.91 15.03 33.38
N PRO A 40 63.06 16.03 32.97
CA PRO A 40 62.07 16.57 33.86
C PRO A 40 61.16 15.42 34.32
N ARG A 41 61.19 15.14 35.62
CA ARG A 41 60.24 14.19 36.22
C ARG A 41 58.88 14.72 35.87
N LYS A 42 58.11 14.00 34.99
CA LYS A 42 56.70 14.26 34.78
C LYS A 42 56.08 14.22 36.18
N LYS A 43 55.75 15.41 36.72
CA LYS A 43 54.84 15.50 37.85
C LYS A 43 53.60 14.72 37.43
N ALA A 44 53.33 13.62 38.12
CA ALA A 44 52.05 12.98 38.02
C ALA A 44 51.06 14.09 38.40
N GLU A 45 50.43 14.69 37.39
CA GLU A 45 49.22 15.48 37.62
C GLU A 45 48.27 14.52 38.28
N ASN A 46 48.09 14.69 39.58
CA ASN A 46 46.93 14.11 40.23
C ASN A 46 45.76 14.78 39.56
N SER A 47 45.29 14.19 38.41
CA SER A 47 44.02 14.56 37.84
C SER A 47 42.97 14.19 38.87
N ILE A 48 42.59 15.16 39.66
CA ILE A 48 41.43 15.07 40.51
C ILE A 48 40.27 14.86 39.52
N LYS A 49 39.81 13.61 39.40
CA LYS A 49 38.63 13.31 38.65
C LYS A 49 37.48 14.02 39.36
N GLU A 50 37.10 15.18 38.86
CA GLU A 50 35.84 15.80 39.29
C GLU A 50 34.68 14.84 38.97
N VAL A 51 34.16 14.25 39.99
CA VAL A 51 32.98 13.39 39.88
C VAL A 51 31.79 14.22 40.30
N PHE A 52 30.94 14.53 39.33
CA PHE A 52 29.66 15.17 39.62
C PHE A 52 28.79 14.17 40.38
N THR A 53 28.55 14.43 41.63
CA THR A 53 27.62 13.65 42.44
C THR A 53 26.29 14.36 42.54
N LEU A 54 25.23 13.66 42.18
CA LEU A 54 23.86 14.14 42.35
C LEU A 54 23.26 13.50 43.62
N LYS A 55 22.83 14.33 44.54
CA LYS A 55 22.14 13.82 45.75
C LYS A 55 20.74 13.37 45.37
N VAL A 56 20.52 12.07 45.27
CA VAL A 56 19.24 11.47 44.95
C VAL A 56 18.27 11.70 46.10
N LYS A 57 17.10 12.29 45.81
CA LYS A 57 15.97 12.34 46.75
C LYS A 57 14.94 11.32 46.30
N ASN A 58 14.56 10.44 47.21
CA ASN A 58 13.45 9.52 46.96
C ASN A 58 12.14 10.28 46.94
N GLY A 59 11.38 10.14 45.89
CA GLY A 59 10.08 10.78 45.72
C GLY A 59 9.27 10.07 44.62
N PRO A 60 7.97 10.34 44.53
CA PRO A 60 7.16 9.83 43.43
C PRO A 60 7.67 10.41 42.12
N TYR A 61 8.09 9.57 41.20
CA TYR A 61 8.52 9.96 39.85
C TYR A 61 7.46 9.53 38.85
N GLN A 62 6.96 10.51 38.10
CA GLN A 62 5.99 10.24 37.05
C GLN A 62 6.73 9.69 35.81
N VAL A 63 6.60 8.40 35.56
CA VAL A 63 7.17 7.78 34.37
C VAL A 63 6.31 8.12 33.16
N GLN A 64 6.84 8.88 32.23
CA GLN A 64 6.19 9.13 30.94
C GLN A 64 6.77 8.14 29.91
N ILE A 65 5.92 7.30 29.38
CA ILE A 65 6.29 6.36 28.32
C ILE A 65 5.79 6.94 27.00
N PRO A 66 6.66 7.58 26.20
CA PRO A 66 6.27 8.07 24.88
C PRO A 66 6.01 6.88 23.97
N SER A 67 4.81 6.77 23.44
CA SER A 67 4.48 5.77 22.43
C SER A 67 4.07 6.47 21.13
N LYS A 68 4.46 5.90 20.01
CA LYS A 68 4.06 6.33 18.67
C LYS A 68 3.12 5.29 18.08
N GLY A 69 2.04 5.73 17.47
CA GLY A 69 1.10 4.86 16.79
C GLY A 69 0.56 5.53 15.52
N VAL A 70 0.04 4.73 14.62
CA VAL A 70 -0.66 5.20 13.42
C VAL A 70 -2.14 4.98 13.62
N LEU A 71 -2.94 6.03 13.46
CA LEU A 71 -4.39 5.95 13.49
C LEU A 71 -4.87 5.21 12.23
N GLN A 72 -5.61 4.13 12.45
CA GLN A 72 -6.25 3.38 11.37
C GLN A 72 -7.76 3.34 11.62
N ALA A 73 -8.52 3.34 10.53
CA ALA A 73 -9.97 3.20 10.64
C ALA A 73 -10.32 1.83 11.26
N TYR A 74 -11.18 1.85 12.30
CA TYR A 74 -11.68 0.65 12.97
C TYR A 74 -12.42 -0.30 12.02
N LYS A 75 -13.20 0.27 11.09
CA LYS A 75 -13.88 -0.47 10.01
C LYS A 75 -13.42 0.10 8.68
N ARG A 76 -12.98 -0.76 7.79
CA ARG A 76 -12.63 -0.41 6.41
C ARG A 76 -13.43 -1.31 5.48
N ILE A 77 -14.27 -0.70 4.65
CA ILE A 77 -15.04 -1.40 3.64
C ILE A 77 -14.40 -1.10 2.28
N ARG A 78 -14.12 -2.14 1.53
CA ARG A 78 -13.65 -2.01 0.14
C ARG A 78 -14.83 -2.18 -0.79
N ILE A 79 -15.15 -1.14 -1.54
CA ILE A 79 -16.22 -1.16 -2.54
C ILE A 79 -15.55 -1.37 -3.90
N THR A 80 -15.97 -2.43 -4.62
CA THR A 80 -15.47 -2.76 -5.96
C THR A 80 -16.63 -2.74 -6.95
N ALA A 81 -16.40 -2.16 -8.12
CA ALA A 81 -17.34 -2.25 -9.22
C ALA A 81 -17.45 -3.70 -9.72
N ARG A 82 -18.67 -4.16 -9.98
CA ARG A 82 -18.96 -5.50 -10.53
C ARG A 82 -19.05 -5.50 -12.07
N VAL A 83 -19.05 -4.31 -12.67
CA VAL A 83 -19.13 -4.09 -14.10
C VAL A 83 -18.00 -3.19 -14.56
N GLN A 84 -17.61 -3.34 -15.81
CA GLN A 84 -16.60 -2.49 -16.45
C GLN A 84 -17.29 -1.36 -17.22
N GLY A 85 -16.62 -0.23 -17.31
CA GLY A 85 -17.12 0.92 -18.09
C GLY A 85 -16.47 2.22 -17.67
N VAL A 86 -16.92 3.31 -18.30
CA VAL A 86 -16.45 4.66 -18.03
C VAL A 86 -17.22 5.22 -16.84
N MET A 87 -16.48 5.77 -15.88
CA MET A 87 -17.06 6.36 -14.67
C MET A 87 -17.67 7.72 -14.99
N LYS A 88 -18.94 7.93 -14.64
CA LYS A 88 -19.61 9.24 -14.72
C LYS A 88 -19.36 10.05 -13.46
N THR A 89 -19.05 11.31 -13.64
CA THR A 89 -19.01 12.27 -12.54
C THR A 89 -20.41 12.51 -12.02
N ILE A 90 -20.61 12.35 -10.73
CA ILE A 90 -21.87 12.66 -10.03
C ILE A 90 -21.66 13.80 -9.04
N THR A 91 -22.75 14.48 -8.69
CA THR A 91 -22.75 15.52 -7.66
C THR A 91 -23.51 15.01 -6.43
N PRO A 92 -22.92 15.03 -5.21
CA PRO A 92 -21.57 15.49 -4.89
C PRO A 92 -20.49 14.52 -5.38
N LEU A 93 -19.32 15.06 -5.75
CA LEU A 93 -18.18 14.27 -6.20
C LEU A 93 -17.65 13.38 -5.06
N PHE A 94 -17.35 12.12 -5.36
CA PHE A 94 -16.74 11.21 -4.38
C PHE A 94 -15.35 11.71 -3.97
N LYS A 95 -15.24 12.19 -2.71
CA LYS A 95 -14.01 12.77 -2.14
C LYS A 95 -13.70 12.19 -0.77
N SER A 96 -12.43 12.22 -0.42
CA SER A 96 -11.98 11.90 0.94
C SER A 96 -12.54 12.90 1.95
N GLY A 97 -12.92 12.42 3.15
CA GLY A 97 -13.50 13.23 4.21
C GLY A 97 -15.00 13.53 4.08
N GLN A 98 -15.66 12.99 3.06
CA GLN A 98 -17.10 13.16 2.87
C GLN A 98 -17.88 12.02 3.54
N GLU A 99 -18.99 12.36 4.16
CA GLU A 99 -19.92 11.40 4.76
C GLU A 99 -21.00 10.96 3.77
N TYR A 100 -21.31 9.68 3.79
CA TYR A 100 -22.34 9.07 2.94
C TYR A 100 -23.36 8.31 3.78
N ARG A 101 -24.62 8.38 3.37
CA ARG A 101 -25.71 7.62 3.98
C ARG A 101 -25.89 6.29 3.27
N SER A 102 -26.36 5.29 3.99
CA SER A 102 -26.70 4.00 3.39
C SER A 102 -27.70 4.16 2.23
N GLY A 103 -27.41 3.53 1.08
CA GLY A 103 -28.18 3.64 -0.14
C GLY A 103 -27.87 4.86 -1.01
N GLN A 104 -27.05 5.79 -0.56
CA GLN A 104 -26.63 6.94 -1.35
C GLN A 104 -25.70 6.50 -2.50
N THR A 105 -25.94 7.01 -3.72
CA THR A 105 -25.08 6.71 -4.87
C THR A 105 -23.71 7.36 -4.69
N LEU A 106 -22.67 6.55 -4.69
CA LEU A 106 -21.28 6.97 -4.58
C LEU A 106 -20.68 7.35 -5.93
N THR A 107 -21.00 6.56 -6.95
CA THR A 107 -20.56 6.79 -8.32
C THR A 107 -21.43 6.00 -9.29
N LYS A 108 -21.43 6.41 -10.55
CA LYS A 108 -22.11 5.71 -11.65
C LYS A 108 -21.11 5.36 -12.73
N ILE A 109 -21.30 4.18 -13.31
CA ILE A 109 -20.63 3.78 -14.54
C ILE A 109 -21.60 4.04 -15.68
N GLU A 110 -21.11 4.45 -16.84
CA GLU A 110 -21.94 4.74 -18.01
C GLU A 110 -22.68 3.48 -18.48
N PRO A 111 -24.03 3.44 -18.37
CA PRO A 111 -24.79 2.24 -18.69
C PRO A 111 -25.41 2.24 -20.09
N SER A 112 -25.16 3.26 -20.92
CA SER A 112 -25.94 3.51 -22.14
C SER A 112 -25.98 2.33 -23.10
N GLU A 113 -24.81 1.74 -23.37
CA GLU A 113 -24.72 0.57 -24.25
C GLU A 113 -25.43 -0.64 -23.66
N TYR A 114 -25.18 -0.90 -22.36
CA TYR A 114 -25.81 -2.03 -21.68
C TYR A 114 -27.34 -1.86 -21.57
N ARG A 115 -27.79 -0.64 -21.32
CA ARG A 115 -29.25 -0.30 -21.30
C ARG A 115 -29.88 -0.56 -22.64
N ALA A 116 -29.24 -0.16 -23.75
CA ALA A 116 -29.74 -0.45 -25.09
C ALA A 116 -29.88 -1.97 -25.33
N ASN A 117 -28.94 -2.77 -24.88
CA ASN A 117 -29.02 -4.23 -24.94
C ASN A 117 -30.20 -4.76 -24.12
N VAL A 118 -30.43 -4.25 -22.90
CA VAL A 118 -31.58 -4.63 -22.06
C VAL A 118 -32.90 -4.30 -22.76
N ILE A 119 -33.04 -3.12 -23.35
CA ILE A 119 -34.23 -2.71 -24.12
C ILE A 119 -34.45 -3.66 -25.31
N SER A 120 -33.40 -4.01 -26.04
CA SER A 120 -33.47 -4.97 -27.13
C SER A 120 -34.00 -6.34 -26.67
N GLN A 121 -33.49 -6.82 -25.52
CA GLN A 121 -33.94 -8.10 -24.95
C GLN A 121 -35.39 -8.04 -24.44
N ARG A 122 -35.84 -6.88 -23.91
CA ARG A 122 -37.27 -6.64 -23.58
C ARG A 122 -38.15 -6.72 -24.82
N ALA A 123 -37.72 -6.07 -25.91
CA ALA A 123 -38.46 -6.13 -27.18
C ALA A 123 -38.52 -7.58 -27.73
N SER A 124 -37.43 -8.32 -27.61
CA SER A 124 -37.40 -9.75 -27.99
C SER A 124 -38.40 -10.58 -27.20
N LEU A 125 -38.44 -10.40 -25.87
CA LEU A 125 -39.42 -11.10 -25.01
C LEU A 125 -40.85 -10.68 -25.35
N TYR A 126 -41.10 -9.37 -25.54
CA TYR A 126 -42.40 -8.87 -25.95
C TYR A 126 -42.87 -9.52 -27.25
N ASN A 127 -42.03 -9.55 -28.29
CA ASN A 127 -42.32 -10.20 -29.56
C ASN A 127 -42.59 -11.70 -29.42
N LEU A 128 -41.80 -12.37 -28.58
CA LEU A 128 -41.97 -13.81 -28.31
C LEU A 128 -43.34 -14.09 -27.68
N ILE A 129 -43.75 -13.31 -26.67
CA ILE A 129 -45.05 -13.45 -26.04
C ILE A 129 -46.15 -13.12 -27.04
N THR A 130 -46.01 -12.05 -27.85
CA THR A 130 -46.98 -11.66 -28.86
C THR A 130 -47.20 -12.79 -29.89
N SER A 131 -46.12 -13.47 -30.30
CA SER A 131 -46.21 -14.58 -31.28
C SER A 131 -46.99 -15.80 -30.77
N VAL A 132 -47.10 -15.96 -29.48
CA VAL A 132 -47.79 -17.11 -28.84
C VAL A 132 -49.24 -16.76 -28.43
N LEU A 133 -49.61 -15.50 -28.43
CA LEU A 133 -50.98 -15.07 -28.06
C LEU A 133 -52.09 -15.77 -28.86
N PRO A 134 -52.01 -15.92 -30.19
CA PRO A 134 -53.05 -16.62 -30.96
C PRO A 134 -53.23 -18.09 -30.49
N ASP A 135 -52.12 -18.79 -30.22
CA ASP A 135 -52.18 -20.16 -29.73
C ASP A 135 -52.80 -20.23 -28.33
N LEU A 136 -52.46 -19.24 -27.45
CA LEU A 136 -53.07 -19.14 -26.12
C LEU A 136 -54.59 -18.84 -26.20
N GLN A 137 -55.01 -18.09 -27.18
CA GLN A 137 -56.41 -17.77 -27.38
C GLN A 137 -57.24 -19.01 -27.80
N LEU A 138 -56.64 -19.89 -28.60
CA LEU A 138 -57.29 -21.11 -29.12
C LEU A 138 -57.26 -22.25 -28.07
N ASP A 139 -56.10 -22.50 -27.50
CA ASP A 139 -55.87 -23.67 -26.66
C ASP A 139 -56.11 -23.43 -25.16
N PHE A 140 -55.95 -22.16 -24.69
CA PHE A 140 -56.05 -21.76 -23.29
C PHE A 140 -56.81 -20.42 -23.10
N PRO A 141 -58.09 -20.34 -23.48
CA PRO A 141 -58.85 -19.07 -23.49
C PRO A 141 -58.94 -18.38 -22.13
N GLU A 142 -58.92 -19.16 -21.03
CA GLU A 142 -58.93 -18.60 -19.67
C GLU A 142 -57.65 -17.84 -19.33
N SER A 143 -56.49 -18.34 -19.80
CA SER A 143 -55.21 -17.72 -19.58
C SER A 143 -54.91 -16.58 -20.57
N TYR A 144 -55.55 -16.58 -21.72
CA TYR A 144 -55.37 -15.55 -22.74
C TYR A 144 -55.58 -14.13 -22.19
N THR A 145 -56.66 -13.91 -21.41
CA THR A 145 -56.98 -12.60 -20.84
C THR A 145 -55.88 -12.07 -19.98
N GLN A 146 -55.23 -12.93 -19.18
CA GLN A 146 -54.14 -12.56 -18.31
C GLN A 146 -52.86 -12.19 -19.12
N TRP A 147 -52.56 -12.98 -20.15
CA TRP A 147 -51.40 -12.75 -21.00
C TRP A 147 -51.55 -11.48 -21.86
N ASN A 148 -52.77 -11.23 -22.37
CA ASN A 148 -53.08 -10.00 -23.12
C ASN A 148 -52.96 -8.76 -22.19
N SER A 149 -53.45 -8.84 -20.96
CA SER A 149 -53.33 -7.77 -19.99
C SER A 149 -51.83 -7.55 -19.59
N TYR A 150 -51.08 -8.61 -19.49
CA TYR A 150 -49.65 -8.53 -19.25
C TYR A 150 -48.92 -7.77 -20.35
N LEU A 151 -49.20 -8.07 -21.62
CA LEU A 151 -48.62 -7.36 -22.75
C LEU A 151 -49.06 -5.90 -22.86
N LYS A 152 -50.33 -5.60 -22.55
CA LYS A 152 -50.80 -4.20 -22.51
C LYS A 152 -50.11 -3.35 -21.45
N GLY A 153 -49.69 -3.97 -20.35
CA GLY A 153 -48.94 -3.33 -19.29
C GLY A 153 -47.43 -3.37 -19.48
N PHE A 154 -46.91 -4.01 -20.54
CA PHE A 154 -45.50 -4.17 -20.79
C PHE A 154 -44.89 -2.89 -21.36
N ASP A 155 -43.90 -2.31 -20.66
CA ASP A 155 -43.22 -1.09 -21.08
C ASP A 155 -41.74 -1.41 -21.32
N LEU A 156 -41.23 -1.13 -22.51
CA LEU A 156 -39.85 -1.41 -22.88
C LEU A 156 -38.83 -0.60 -22.09
N GLU A 157 -39.24 0.55 -21.55
CA GLU A 157 -38.35 1.41 -20.78
C GLU A 157 -38.29 1.04 -19.27
N LYS A 158 -39.28 0.29 -18.79
CA LYS A 158 -39.39 -0.13 -17.39
C LYS A 158 -38.93 -1.58 -17.18
N PRO A 159 -38.56 -1.94 -15.95
CA PRO A 159 -38.27 -3.33 -15.63
C PRO A 159 -39.43 -4.26 -15.99
N VAL A 160 -39.07 -5.46 -16.45
CA VAL A 160 -40.04 -6.46 -16.84
C VAL A 160 -41.00 -6.81 -15.70
N PRO A 161 -42.33 -6.72 -15.86
CA PRO A 161 -43.26 -7.11 -14.81
C PRO A 161 -43.21 -8.61 -14.56
N LYS A 162 -43.70 -9.05 -13.41
CA LYS A 162 -43.76 -10.48 -13.07
C LYS A 162 -44.69 -11.20 -14.04
N LEU A 163 -44.30 -12.38 -14.49
CA LEU A 163 -45.16 -13.22 -15.32
C LEU A 163 -46.50 -13.50 -14.63
N PRO A 164 -47.59 -13.64 -15.40
CA PRO A 164 -48.89 -14.02 -14.86
C PRO A 164 -48.82 -15.37 -14.14
N VAL A 165 -49.70 -15.56 -13.17
CA VAL A 165 -49.90 -16.88 -12.55
C VAL A 165 -50.45 -17.84 -13.65
N MET A 166 -49.85 -19.01 -13.75
CA MET A 166 -50.15 -19.96 -14.81
C MET A 166 -50.48 -21.31 -14.23
N GLU A 167 -51.47 -21.97 -14.84
CA GLU A 167 -51.69 -23.39 -14.66
C GLU A 167 -50.52 -24.22 -15.22
N GLU A 168 -50.37 -25.43 -14.78
CA GLU A 168 -49.23 -26.29 -15.18
C GLU A 168 -49.18 -26.54 -16.71
N LYS A 169 -50.35 -26.74 -17.34
CA LYS A 169 -50.43 -26.96 -18.78
C LYS A 169 -49.93 -25.73 -19.56
N VAL A 170 -50.37 -24.54 -19.16
CA VAL A 170 -49.95 -23.26 -19.79
C VAL A 170 -48.45 -23.03 -19.53
N ARG A 171 -47.98 -23.35 -18.33
CA ARG A 171 -46.56 -23.20 -17.98
C ARG A 171 -45.69 -24.10 -18.88
N LEU A 172 -46.08 -25.34 -19.09
CA LEU A 172 -45.35 -26.24 -19.98
C LEU A 172 -45.35 -25.73 -21.42
N PHE A 173 -46.51 -25.25 -21.90
CA PHE A 173 -46.65 -24.67 -23.22
C PHE A 173 -45.72 -23.45 -23.43
N VAL A 174 -45.80 -22.44 -22.57
CA VAL A 174 -44.97 -21.23 -22.67
C VAL A 174 -43.49 -21.51 -22.42
N SER A 175 -43.17 -22.52 -21.59
CA SER A 175 -41.81 -22.98 -21.39
C SER A 175 -41.24 -23.62 -22.67
N GLY A 176 -42.01 -24.46 -23.33
CA GLY A 176 -41.65 -25.06 -24.62
C GLY A 176 -41.41 -24.04 -25.74
N ARG A 177 -42.07 -22.88 -25.65
CA ARG A 177 -41.90 -21.73 -26.56
C ARG A 177 -40.71 -20.81 -26.11
N GLY A 178 -40.02 -21.11 -25.03
CA GLY A 178 -38.85 -20.37 -24.57
C GLY A 178 -39.14 -19.07 -23.81
N ILE A 179 -40.43 -18.77 -23.52
CA ILE A 179 -40.80 -17.50 -22.82
C ILE A 179 -40.20 -17.45 -21.43
N ILE A 180 -40.28 -18.55 -20.68
CA ILE A 180 -39.75 -18.61 -19.29
C ILE A 180 -38.26 -18.39 -19.27
N SER A 181 -37.50 -19.05 -20.14
CA SER A 181 -36.07 -18.88 -20.24
C SER A 181 -35.64 -17.46 -20.63
N SER A 182 -36.35 -16.89 -21.63
CA SER A 182 -36.13 -15.49 -22.06
C SER A 182 -36.42 -14.50 -20.94
N TYR A 183 -37.49 -14.72 -20.16
CA TYR A 183 -37.85 -13.88 -19.02
C TYR A 183 -36.75 -13.89 -17.93
N TYR A 184 -36.29 -15.06 -17.50
CA TYR A 184 -35.23 -15.13 -16.49
C TYR A 184 -33.89 -14.62 -16.99
N SER A 185 -33.58 -14.81 -18.27
CA SER A 185 -32.40 -14.22 -18.89
C SER A 185 -32.48 -12.69 -18.84
N LEU A 186 -33.62 -12.11 -19.19
CA LEU A 186 -33.84 -10.67 -19.10
C LEU A 186 -33.79 -10.14 -17.68
N GLN A 187 -34.35 -10.83 -16.69
CA GLN A 187 -34.24 -10.46 -15.29
C GLN A 187 -32.76 -10.42 -14.82
N ASN A 188 -31.95 -11.35 -15.28
CA ASN A 188 -30.52 -11.36 -14.97
C ASN A 188 -29.83 -10.11 -15.58
N LEU A 189 -30.14 -9.76 -16.83
CA LEU A 189 -29.59 -8.56 -17.45
C LEU A 189 -30.02 -7.28 -16.72
N GLU A 190 -31.29 -7.18 -16.32
CA GLU A 190 -31.79 -6.06 -15.52
C GLU A 190 -31.07 -5.97 -14.15
N LYS A 191 -30.81 -7.09 -13.49
CA LYS A 191 -30.03 -7.14 -12.26
C LYS A 191 -28.60 -6.64 -12.47
N ILE A 192 -27.95 -7.03 -13.56
CA ILE A 192 -26.61 -6.54 -13.90
C ILE A 192 -26.65 -5.02 -14.14
N LEU A 193 -27.70 -4.50 -14.78
CA LEU A 193 -27.89 -3.06 -14.98
C LEU A 193 -27.88 -2.27 -13.65
N THR A 194 -28.38 -2.87 -12.55
CA THR A 194 -28.31 -2.21 -11.23
C THR A 194 -26.90 -2.04 -10.69
N PHE A 195 -25.93 -2.84 -11.16
CA PHE A 195 -24.54 -2.76 -10.72
C PHE A 195 -23.76 -1.57 -11.33
N TYR A 196 -24.37 -0.88 -12.31
CA TYR A 196 -23.82 0.35 -12.87
C TYR A 196 -23.96 1.55 -11.92
N GLU A 197 -24.80 1.44 -10.88
CA GLU A 197 -24.87 2.39 -9.78
C GLU A 197 -24.23 1.79 -8.53
N ILE A 198 -23.14 2.39 -8.07
CA ILE A 198 -22.44 1.98 -6.85
C ILE A 198 -22.98 2.80 -5.70
N LYS A 199 -23.55 2.12 -4.70
CA LYS A 199 -24.20 2.74 -3.53
C LYS A 199 -23.41 2.45 -2.25
N ALA A 200 -23.54 3.35 -1.26
CA ALA A 200 -22.96 3.21 0.09
C ALA A 200 -23.65 2.11 0.89
#